data_e305d50aadfb38ebc7e757f371be4d93
#
_entry.id   e305d50aadfb38ebc7e757f371be4d93
#
_cell.length_a   1.000
_cell.length_b   1.000
_cell.length_c   1.000
_cell.angle_alpha   90.00
_cell.angle_beta   90.00
_cell.angle_gamma   90.00
#
_symmetry.space_group_name_H-M   'P 1'
#
loop_
_entity.id
_entity.type
_entity.pdbx_description
1 polymer ?
#
loop_
_entity_poly.entity_id
_entity_poly.type
_entity_poly.pdbx_seq_one_letter_code
_entity_poly.pdbx_strand_id
1 'polypeptide(L)'
;TVTPSGYVGIGTTDPCTNSQSGSITNCKLSVAGAIQAEEVVVNSGWSDYVFDPGYTLTPLDQVAGYIQEHHHLPDIPSAAEVKDRGIKVGEIQAKLLAKIEELTLHMIQSEQRNRELEDRISKLESELGQTKER
;
A
#
# COMPACT_ATOMS: atom_id res chain seq x y z
N THR A 1 -9.87 1.68 -33.47
CA THR A 1 -9.17 2.68 -34.32
C THR A 1 -7.68 2.58 -34.08
N VAL A 2 -6.89 2.62 -35.14
CA VAL A 2 -5.42 2.79 -35.07
C VAL A 2 -5.10 4.15 -35.67
N THR A 3 -4.38 4.98 -34.94
CA THR A 3 -3.99 6.32 -35.43
C THR A 3 -2.70 6.22 -36.25
N PRO A 4 -2.39 7.20 -37.15
CA PRO A 4 -1.10 7.27 -37.86
C PRO A 4 0.11 7.32 -36.91
N SER A 5 -0.09 7.80 -35.68
CA SER A 5 0.93 7.85 -34.59
C SER A 5 1.13 6.50 -33.88
N GLY A 6 0.43 5.45 -34.30
CA GLY A 6 0.54 4.10 -33.72
C GLY A 6 -0.21 3.92 -32.39
N TYR A 7 -1.18 4.75 -32.08
CA TYR A 7 -2.07 4.56 -30.92
C TYR A 7 -3.27 3.69 -31.29
N VAL A 8 -3.69 2.80 -30.38
CA VAL A 8 -4.85 1.93 -30.55
C VAL A 8 -5.99 2.40 -29.65
N GLY A 9 -7.16 2.66 -30.24
CA GLY A 9 -8.40 2.98 -29.51
C GLY A 9 -9.44 1.88 -29.70
N ILE A 10 -9.96 1.35 -28.59
CA ILE A 10 -11.09 0.44 -28.57
C ILE A 10 -12.26 1.16 -27.90
N GLY A 11 -13.37 1.32 -28.65
CA GLY A 11 -14.52 2.08 -28.17
C GLY A 11 -14.31 3.60 -28.09
N THR A 12 -13.19 4.11 -28.56
CA THR A 12 -12.86 5.54 -28.61
C THR A 12 -12.23 5.92 -29.94
N THR A 13 -12.53 7.13 -30.44
CA THR A 13 -11.90 7.72 -31.61
C THR A 13 -10.70 8.61 -31.27
N ASP A 14 -10.52 8.90 -29.98
CA ASP A 14 -9.47 9.77 -29.45
C ASP A 14 -8.66 9.04 -28.38
N PRO A 15 -7.83 8.05 -28.79
CA PRO A 15 -7.06 7.26 -27.85
C PRO A 15 -5.97 8.10 -27.16
N CYS A 16 -5.81 7.91 -25.87
CA CYS A 16 -4.73 8.50 -25.08
C CYS A 16 -4.78 10.04 -24.87
N THR A 17 -5.91 10.67 -25.17
CA THR A 17 -6.11 12.12 -24.97
C THR A 17 -7.05 12.43 -23.82
N ASN A 18 -7.20 11.54 -22.86
CA ASN A 18 -8.15 11.73 -21.77
C ASN A 18 -7.81 13.00 -20.95
N SER A 19 -8.61 14.03 -21.16
CA SER A 19 -8.50 15.34 -20.51
C SER A 19 -8.87 15.36 -19.03
N GLN A 20 -9.37 14.25 -18.48
CA GLN A 20 -9.75 14.14 -17.05
C GLN A 20 -8.69 13.51 -16.16
N SER A 21 -7.71 12.84 -16.72
CA SER A 21 -6.73 12.07 -15.98
C SER A 21 -5.32 12.50 -16.35
N GLY A 22 -4.89 13.68 -15.98
CA GLY A 22 -3.53 14.20 -16.22
C GLY A 22 -2.75 13.41 -17.29
N SER A 23 -2.12 14.06 -18.23
CA SER A 23 -1.48 13.45 -19.42
C SER A 23 -0.77 12.12 -19.11
N ILE A 24 -1.37 10.99 -19.49
CA ILE A 24 -0.67 9.69 -19.47
C ILE A 24 0.37 9.75 -20.59
N THR A 25 1.60 10.04 -20.25
CA THR A 25 2.71 10.03 -21.20
C THR A 25 2.95 8.60 -21.73
N ASN A 26 3.17 8.45 -23.01
CA ASN A 26 3.42 7.16 -23.68
C ASN A 26 2.25 6.15 -23.70
N CYS A 27 1.02 6.59 -23.52
CA CYS A 27 -0.14 5.73 -23.77
C CYS A 27 -0.13 5.22 -25.23
N LYS A 28 -0.32 3.93 -25.42
CA LYS A 28 -0.37 3.28 -26.75
C LYS A 28 -1.71 2.59 -26.99
N LEU A 29 -2.42 2.23 -25.93
CA LEU A 29 -3.73 1.59 -25.98
C LEU A 29 -4.70 2.32 -25.06
N SER A 30 -5.85 2.69 -25.57
CA SER A 30 -6.96 3.26 -24.80
C SER A 30 -8.22 2.46 -25.06
N VAL A 31 -8.88 2.02 -23.98
CA VAL A 31 -10.14 1.26 -24.05
C VAL A 31 -11.21 2.02 -23.30
N ALA A 32 -12.27 2.42 -24.03
CA ALA A 32 -13.46 3.00 -23.42
C ALA A 32 -14.42 1.86 -23.03
N GLY A 33 -14.16 1.22 -21.92
CA GLY A 33 -14.91 0.07 -21.41
C GLY A 33 -14.07 -0.82 -20.51
N ALA A 34 -14.62 -1.98 -20.14
CA ALA A 34 -13.91 -2.98 -19.36
C ALA A 34 -12.97 -3.83 -20.24
N ILE A 35 -11.86 -4.29 -19.67
CA ILE A 35 -10.93 -5.24 -20.30
C ILE A 35 -11.10 -6.57 -19.55
N GLN A 36 -11.40 -7.65 -20.30
CA GLN A 36 -11.35 -9.01 -19.80
C GLN A 36 -10.12 -9.70 -20.39
N ALA A 37 -9.25 -10.21 -19.54
CA ALA A 37 -8.06 -10.94 -19.92
C ALA A 37 -7.88 -12.14 -18.97
N GLU A 38 -7.24 -13.21 -19.45
CA GLU A 38 -6.85 -14.32 -18.58
C GLU A 38 -5.68 -13.92 -17.68
N GLU A 39 -4.74 -13.11 -18.20
CA GLU A 39 -3.60 -12.62 -17.45
C GLU A 39 -3.18 -11.25 -17.95
N VAL A 40 -2.70 -10.40 -17.03
CA VAL A 40 -2.06 -9.12 -17.32
C VAL A 40 -0.73 -9.04 -16.59
N VAL A 41 0.38 -9.02 -17.33
CA VAL A 41 1.72 -8.86 -16.78
C VAL A 41 2.10 -7.37 -16.82
N VAL A 42 2.30 -6.78 -15.65
CA VAL A 42 2.69 -5.38 -15.51
C VAL A 42 4.12 -5.31 -14.98
N ASN A 43 5.05 -4.86 -15.80
CA ASN A 43 6.43 -4.63 -15.39
C ASN A 43 6.54 -3.23 -14.75
N SER A 44 6.56 -3.18 -13.44
CA SER A 44 6.72 -1.95 -12.65
C SER A 44 7.78 -2.17 -11.55
N GLY A 45 8.22 -1.09 -10.89
CA GLY A 45 9.04 -1.20 -9.70
C GLY A 45 8.34 -2.03 -8.62
N TRP A 46 9.10 -2.80 -7.86
CA TRP A 46 8.61 -3.63 -6.76
C TRP A 46 9.11 -3.07 -5.41
N SER A 47 8.44 -3.39 -4.32
CA SER A 47 8.70 -2.75 -3.02
C SER A 47 9.36 -3.68 -2.02
N ASP A 48 10.57 -4.19 -2.32
CA ASP A 48 11.33 -4.99 -1.34
C ASP A 48 12.12 -4.15 -0.32
N TYR A 49 12.08 -2.84 -0.43
CA TYR A 49 12.88 -1.90 0.37
C TYR A 49 12.44 -1.77 1.83
N VAL A 50 11.24 -2.23 2.18
CA VAL A 50 10.72 -2.15 3.57
C VAL A 50 11.53 -3.00 4.54
N PHE A 51 12.14 -4.08 4.05
CA PHE A 51 13.00 -4.95 4.86
C PHE A 51 14.48 -4.55 4.83
N ASP A 52 14.82 -3.47 4.13
CA ASP A 52 16.20 -3.00 4.10
C ASP A 52 16.62 -2.46 5.47
N PRO A 53 17.90 -2.68 5.89
CA PRO A 53 18.39 -2.23 7.20
C PRO A 53 18.27 -0.72 7.45
N GLY A 54 18.18 0.08 6.39
CA GLY A 54 18.03 1.54 6.47
C GLY A 54 16.57 2.02 6.46
N TYR A 55 15.61 1.12 6.36
CA TYR A 55 14.20 1.51 6.32
C TYR A 55 13.72 1.98 7.69
N THR A 56 13.06 3.12 7.72
CA THR A 56 12.48 3.67 8.95
C THR A 56 10.98 3.39 8.97
N LEU A 57 10.59 2.41 9.78
CA LEU A 57 9.18 2.06 9.97
C LEU A 57 8.47 3.20 10.72
N THR A 58 7.41 3.74 10.10
CA THR A 58 6.62 4.83 10.70
C THR A 58 5.87 4.33 11.94
N PRO A 59 6.02 4.97 13.11
CA PRO A 59 5.29 4.59 14.32
C PRO A 59 3.77 4.62 14.13
N LEU A 60 3.05 3.68 14.75
CA LEU A 60 1.60 3.54 14.58
C LEU A 60 0.79 4.74 15.09
N ASP A 61 1.29 5.49 16.08
CA ASP A 61 0.68 6.74 16.55
C ASP A 61 0.71 7.83 15.47
N GLN A 62 1.80 7.92 14.71
CA GLN A 62 1.90 8.84 13.57
C GLN A 62 0.97 8.40 12.42
N VAL A 63 0.91 7.09 12.14
CA VAL A 63 -0.03 6.54 11.16
C VAL A 63 -1.48 6.84 11.58
N ALA A 64 -1.81 6.66 12.85
CA ALA A 64 -3.13 6.96 13.39
C ALA A 64 -3.49 8.45 13.24
N GLY A 65 -2.56 9.36 13.54
CA GLY A 65 -2.73 10.79 13.33
C GLY A 65 -2.98 11.14 11.86
N TYR A 66 -2.19 10.56 10.97
CA TYR A 66 -2.36 10.75 9.53
C TYR A 66 -3.75 10.29 9.04
N ILE A 67 -4.20 9.10 9.48
CA ILE A 67 -5.53 8.57 9.11
C ILE A 67 -6.66 9.48 9.61
N GLN A 68 -6.53 10.03 10.82
CA GLN A 68 -7.53 10.96 11.37
C GLN A 68 -7.64 12.25 10.54
N GLU A 69 -6.53 12.75 10.03
CA GLU A 69 -6.48 13.98 9.24
C GLU A 69 -6.88 13.76 7.78
N HIS A 70 -6.36 12.69 7.15
CA HIS A 70 -6.47 12.49 5.71
C HIS A 70 -7.49 11.44 5.28
N HIS A 71 -7.99 10.60 6.19
CA HIS A 71 -8.93 9.49 5.95
C HIS A 71 -8.46 8.42 4.96
N HIS A 72 -7.14 8.28 4.77
CA HIS A 72 -6.51 7.19 4.02
C HIS A 72 -5.11 6.89 4.59
N LEU A 73 -4.51 5.77 4.17
CA LEU A 73 -3.15 5.41 4.59
C LEU A 73 -2.10 6.33 3.96
N PRO A 74 -0.97 6.58 4.63
CA PRO A 74 0.18 7.24 4.02
C PRO A 74 0.59 6.55 2.71
N ASP A 75 1.02 7.32 1.70
CA ASP A 75 1.46 6.87 0.37
C ASP A 75 0.38 6.23 -0.52
N ILE A 76 -0.80 5.95 0.01
CA ILE A 76 -1.94 5.45 -0.75
C ILE A 76 -2.79 6.65 -1.20
N PRO A 77 -3.16 6.75 -2.48
CA PRO A 77 -3.97 7.86 -2.96
C PRO A 77 -5.37 7.86 -2.34
N SER A 78 -5.90 9.04 -2.11
CA SER A 78 -7.28 9.22 -1.65
C SER A 78 -8.30 8.81 -2.72
N ALA A 79 -9.54 8.53 -2.31
CA ALA A 79 -10.62 8.22 -3.23
C ALA A 79 -10.88 9.35 -4.24
N ALA A 80 -10.68 10.60 -3.84
CA ALA A 80 -10.83 11.77 -4.72
C ALA A 80 -9.74 11.79 -5.81
N GLU A 81 -8.48 11.54 -5.44
CA GLU A 81 -7.37 11.45 -6.41
C GLU A 81 -7.55 10.30 -7.37
N VAL A 82 -8.02 9.13 -6.88
CA VAL A 82 -8.30 7.97 -7.72
C VAL A 82 -9.41 8.27 -8.73
N LYS A 83 -10.46 8.97 -8.30
CA LYS A 83 -11.55 9.38 -9.19
C LYS A 83 -11.09 10.37 -10.26
N ASP A 84 -10.19 11.27 -9.90
CA ASP A 84 -9.68 12.32 -10.80
C ASP A 84 -8.67 11.77 -11.81
N ARG A 85 -7.70 10.98 -11.34
CA ARG A 85 -6.53 10.59 -12.14
C ARG A 85 -6.45 9.10 -12.48
N GLY A 86 -7.33 8.27 -11.90
CA GLY A 86 -7.24 6.82 -12.00
C GLY A 86 -6.07 6.25 -11.16
N ILE A 87 -5.82 4.97 -11.32
CA ILE A 87 -4.73 4.24 -10.65
C ILE A 87 -3.87 3.53 -11.68
N LYS A 88 -2.57 3.65 -11.54
CA LYS A 88 -1.60 2.80 -12.25
C LYS A 88 -1.49 1.47 -11.50
N VAL A 89 -1.93 0.38 -12.12
CA VAL A 89 -2.06 -0.94 -11.47
C VAL A 89 -0.74 -1.42 -10.85
N GLY A 90 0.38 -1.31 -11.56
CA GLY A 90 1.67 -1.73 -11.03
C GLY A 90 2.15 -0.89 -9.85
N GLU A 91 1.96 0.44 -9.90
CA GLU A 91 2.35 1.34 -8.82
C GLU A 91 1.54 1.09 -7.55
N ILE A 92 0.22 0.93 -7.68
CA ILE A 92 -0.62 0.68 -6.48
C ILE A 92 -0.35 -0.69 -5.88
N GLN A 93 -0.06 -1.72 -6.67
CA GLN A 93 0.31 -3.03 -6.16
C GLN A 93 1.61 -3.00 -5.36
N ALA A 94 2.63 -2.29 -5.84
CA ALA A 94 3.88 -2.09 -5.10
C ALA A 94 3.64 -1.36 -3.76
N LYS A 95 2.84 -0.29 -3.77
CA LYS A 95 2.47 0.44 -2.55
C LYS A 95 1.69 -0.41 -1.55
N LEU A 96 0.75 -1.22 -2.03
CA LEU A 96 -0.01 -2.12 -1.15
C LEU A 96 0.88 -3.21 -0.55
N LEU A 97 1.83 -3.75 -1.33
CA LEU A 97 2.81 -4.68 -0.79
C LEU A 97 3.66 -4.03 0.29
N ALA A 98 4.18 -2.81 0.08
CA ALA A 98 4.91 -2.07 1.10
C ALA A 98 4.10 -1.91 2.40
N LYS A 99 2.80 -1.61 2.31
CA LYS A 99 1.93 -1.51 3.49
C LYS A 99 1.70 -2.86 4.19
N ILE A 100 1.67 -3.96 3.45
CA ILE A 100 1.61 -5.31 4.03
C ILE A 100 2.92 -5.63 4.77
N GLU A 101 4.05 -5.27 4.20
CA GLU A 101 5.39 -5.46 4.81
C GLU A 101 5.56 -4.62 6.07
N GLU A 102 5.17 -3.33 6.05
CA GLU A 102 5.13 -2.46 7.23
C GLU A 102 4.24 -3.03 8.33
N LEU A 103 3.02 -3.49 7.97
CA LEU A 103 2.10 -4.12 8.91
C LEU A 103 2.71 -5.39 9.51
N THR A 104 3.40 -6.20 8.72
CA THR A 104 4.10 -7.40 9.18
C THR A 104 5.17 -7.06 10.22
N LEU A 105 5.97 -6.01 9.99
CA LEU A 105 6.96 -5.54 10.96
C LEU A 105 6.31 -5.06 12.26
N HIS A 106 5.21 -4.32 12.19
CA HIS A 106 4.46 -3.92 13.38
C HIS A 106 3.89 -5.11 14.15
N MET A 107 3.39 -6.14 13.46
CA MET A 107 2.92 -7.36 14.11
C MET A 107 4.04 -8.11 14.81
N ILE A 108 5.22 -8.23 14.20
CA ILE A 108 6.40 -8.84 14.82
C ILE A 108 6.80 -8.08 16.08
N GLN A 109 6.86 -6.75 16.03
CA GLN A 109 7.18 -5.93 17.20
C GLN A 109 6.14 -6.05 18.31
N SER A 110 4.85 -6.12 17.94
CA SER A 110 3.76 -6.32 18.90
C SER A 110 3.86 -7.68 19.59
N GLU A 111 4.14 -8.73 18.84
CA GLU A 111 4.32 -10.08 19.37
C GLU A 111 5.51 -10.18 20.33
N GLN A 112 6.63 -9.55 19.99
CA GLN A 112 7.80 -9.47 20.87
C GLN A 112 7.47 -8.75 22.19
N ARG A 113 6.77 -7.61 22.10
CA ARG A 113 6.34 -6.87 23.29
C ARG A 113 5.37 -7.66 24.15
N ASN A 114 4.44 -8.39 23.54
CA ASN A 114 3.50 -9.24 24.29
C ASN A 114 4.24 -10.32 25.07
N ARG A 115 5.21 -10.99 24.47
CA ARG A 115 6.05 -12.00 25.17
C ARG A 115 6.82 -11.39 26.35
N GLU A 116 7.42 -10.21 26.15
CA GLU A 116 8.10 -9.50 27.24
C GLU A 116 7.15 -9.14 28.40
N LEU A 117 5.91 -8.75 28.07
CA LEU A 117 4.88 -8.45 29.09
C LEU A 117 4.44 -9.73 29.83
N GLU A 118 4.24 -10.84 29.12
CA GLU A 118 3.89 -12.14 29.72
C GLU A 118 5.00 -12.63 30.69
N ASP A 119 6.26 -12.52 30.27
CA ASP A 119 7.40 -12.86 31.12
C ASP A 119 7.46 -11.98 32.38
N ARG A 120 7.21 -10.68 32.25
CA ARG A 120 7.15 -9.75 33.38
C ARG A 120 6.00 -10.05 34.32
N ILE A 121 4.81 -10.35 33.76
CA ILE A 121 3.65 -10.75 34.58
C ILE A 121 3.95 -12.01 35.36
N SER A 122 4.46 -13.06 34.73
CA SER A 122 4.82 -14.33 35.39
C SER A 122 5.82 -14.11 36.50
N LYS A 123 6.81 -13.24 36.31
CA LYS A 123 7.80 -12.90 37.34
C LYS A 123 7.15 -12.18 38.51
N LEU A 124 6.32 -11.18 38.28
CA LEU A 124 5.61 -10.46 39.34
C LEU A 124 4.67 -11.36 40.13
N GLU A 125 3.96 -12.27 39.46
CA GLU A 125 3.10 -13.26 40.15
C GLU A 125 3.88 -14.17 41.04
N SER A 126 5.06 -14.64 40.61
CA SER A 126 5.94 -15.47 41.45
C SER A 126 6.49 -14.73 42.69
N GLU A 127 6.87 -13.45 42.52
CA GLU A 127 7.33 -12.60 43.63
C GLU A 127 6.24 -12.33 44.65
N LEU A 128 4.98 -12.05 44.17
CA LEU A 128 3.81 -11.88 45.03
C LEU A 128 3.46 -13.16 45.81
N GLY A 129 3.54 -14.33 45.15
CA GLY A 129 3.32 -15.62 45.80
C GLY A 129 4.27 -15.86 46.97
N GLN A 130 5.55 -15.57 46.77
CA GLN A 130 6.59 -15.71 47.82
C GLN A 130 6.40 -14.73 49.00
N THR A 131 5.84 -13.56 48.76
CA THR A 131 5.61 -12.56 49.81
C THR A 131 4.41 -12.92 50.72
N LYS A 132 3.47 -13.73 50.19
CA LYS A 132 2.25 -14.15 50.90
C LYS A 132 2.46 -15.35 51.83
N GLU A 133 3.57 -16.10 51.66
CA GLU A 133 3.97 -17.26 52.50
C GLU A 133 4.89 -16.89 53.66
N ARG A 134 5.24 -15.62 53.81
CA ARG A 134 6.00 -15.07 54.95
C ARG A 134 5.10 -14.35 55.93
#